data_aff5761c8546332020c9a0abaf3fc69e
#
_entry.id   aff5761c8546332020c9a0abaf3fc69e
#
_cell.length_a   1.000
_cell.length_b   1.000
_cell.length_c   1.000
_cell.angle_alpha   90.00
_cell.angle_beta   90.00
_cell.angle_gamma   90.00
#
_symmetry.space_group_name_H-M   'P 1'
#
loop_
_entity.id
_entity.type
_entity.pdbx_description
1 polymer ?
#
loop_
_entity_poly.entity_id
_entity_poly.type
_entity_poly.pdbx_seq_one_letter_code
_entity_poly.pdbx_strand_id
1 'polypeptide(L)'
;MQIQENPGAVSRAAQERFGEAYSVLRQAIADHAFPGCAFGLLVNGSVLLHDSLGNFTYEPDAPRVNPDTLYDVASLTKAVATTSAAMLLYQRGLLDLDTRVGDLLPGFVIGRDPAEHARDVTVRHLLAHTSGLPGYKPLFHTAATPYAVLRGCLEMPLEALPGARAEYSDHGFILLGKALESITREYLAAWVMREVFTPLGMTASRYCPHPAIRAEIPPTEEDELFRQRRIQGEVQDEHAFLLKGAGGHAGLFSNVPDLLRFSQAILEPRPESLFQPETVELFATRQPPEGNSSALGWDTPSGASSAGQYFTPGSIGHLGYSGCSLWIDRRDNLAAVLLTNRTWPHRESQLIRSVRPAFHNALRKAL
;
A
#
# COMPACT_ATOMS: atom_id res chain seq x y z
N MET A 1 21.23 10.84 -1.03
CA MET A 1 20.71 12.10 -1.61
C MET A 1 19.80 12.74 -0.60
N GLN A 2 20.03 13.98 -0.19
CA GLN A 2 19.20 14.66 0.83
C GLN A 2 17.98 15.27 0.12
N ILE A 3 16.77 14.86 0.53
CA ILE A 3 15.56 15.63 0.23
C ILE A 3 15.77 16.98 0.91
N GLN A 4 15.68 18.09 0.18
CA GLN A 4 15.64 19.41 0.81
C GLN A 4 14.34 19.52 1.61
N GLU A 5 14.42 19.20 2.89
CA GLU A 5 13.35 19.46 3.85
C GLU A 5 13.31 20.96 4.10
N ASN A 6 12.17 21.56 3.84
CA ASN A 6 11.87 22.88 4.35
C ASN A 6 11.19 22.68 5.72
N PRO A 7 11.91 22.81 6.85
CA PRO A 7 11.32 22.58 8.16
C PRO A 7 10.49 23.82 8.54
N GLY A 8 9.20 23.71 8.44
CA GLY A 8 8.28 24.75 8.85
C GLY A 8 6.95 24.63 8.14
N ALA A 9 5.89 25.09 8.77
CA ALA A 9 4.53 25.12 8.22
C ALA A 9 4.54 25.49 6.73
N VAL A 10 3.78 24.73 5.94
CA VAL A 10 3.56 25.00 4.50
C VAL A 10 3.38 26.49 4.31
N SER A 11 4.18 27.09 3.43
CA SER A 11 4.14 28.53 3.23
C SER A 11 2.73 28.95 2.82
N ARG A 12 2.29 30.16 3.23
CA ARG A 12 1.01 30.72 2.82
C ARG A 12 0.85 30.68 1.29
N ALA A 13 1.93 30.91 0.56
CA ALA A 13 1.97 30.81 -0.90
C ALA A 13 1.65 29.39 -1.42
N ALA A 14 2.12 28.35 -0.75
CA ALA A 14 1.78 26.98 -1.13
C ALA A 14 0.31 26.66 -0.82
N GLN A 15 -0.24 27.12 0.31
CA GLN A 15 -1.66 26.97 0.62
C GLN A 15 -2.56 27.74 -0.38
N GLU A 16 -2.13 28.91 -0.84
CA GLU A 16 -2.84 29.66 -1.87
C GLU A 16 -2.76 28.93 -3.22
N ARG A 17 -1.59 28.43 -3.62
CA ARG A 17 -1.40 27.68 -4.86
C ARG A 17 -2.25 26.40 -4.92
N PHE A 18 -2.29 25.63 -3.85
CA PHE A 18 -3.03 24.37 -3.78
C PHE A 18 -4.42 24.51 -3.14
N GLY A 19 -5.00 25.70 -3.14
CA GLY A 19 -6.27 26.02 -2.47
C GLY A 19 -7.44 25.11 -2.84
N GLU A 20 -7.54 24.65 -4.11
CA GLU A 20 -8.56 23.70 -4.55
C GLU A 20 -8.37 22.34 -3.84
N ALA A 21 -7.14 21.84 -3.71
CA ALA A 21 -6.85 20.59 -3.01
C ALA A 21 -7.21 20.66 -1.53
N TYR A 22 -6.88 21.78 -0.85
CA TYR A 22 -7.32 22.03 0.51
C TYR A 22 -8.84 22.09 0.66
N SER A 23 -9.53 22.69 -0.30
CA SER A 23 -10.99 22.79 -0.30
C SER A 23 -11.64 21.41 -0.41
N VAL A 24 -11.11 20.55 -1.29
CA VAL A 24 -11.56 19.14 -1.42
C VAL A 24 -11.42 18.39 -0.09
N LEU A 25 -10.25 18.51 0.57
CA LEU A 25 -10.03 17.79 1.83
C LEU A 25 -10.86 18.35 2.99
N ARG A 26 -11.04 19.68 3.10
CA ARG A 26 -11.91 20.30 4.10
C ARG A 26 -13.38 19.87 3.92
N GLN A 27 -13.84 19.84 2.67
CA GLN A 27 -15.19 19.35 2.37
C GLN A 27 -15.33 17.87 2.72
N ALA A 28 -14.33 17.03 2.41
CA ALA A 28 -14.34 15.63 2.76
C ALA A 28 -14.44 15.39 4.28
N ILE A 29 -13.75 16.20 5.09
CA ILE A 29 -13.86 16.17 6.56
C ILE A 29 -15.28 16.59 7.00
N ALA A 30 -15.81 17.67 6.42
CA ALA A 30 -17.16 18.17 6.73
C ALA A 30 -18.26 17.15 6.36
N ASP A 31 -18.06 16.39 5.28
CA ASP A 31 -18.97 15.34 4.81
C ASP A 31 -18.73 13.98 5.52
N HIS A 32 -17.85 13.93 6.51
CA HIS A 32 -17.50 12.71 7.26
C HIS A 32 -16.92 11.59 6.38
N ALA A 33 -16.16 11.95 5.35
CA ALA A 33 -15.38 10.96 4.58
C ALA A 33 -14.21 10.40 5.41
N PHE A 34 -13.63 11.21 6.26
CA PHE A 34 -12.63 10.89 7.29
C PHE A 34 -12.52 12.06 8.29
N PRO A 35 -12.09 11.82 9.53
CA PRO A 35 -11.97 12.90 10.52
C PRO A 35 -10.75 13.79 10.34
N GLY A 36 -9.70 13.26 9.71
CA GLY A 36 -8.48 14.00 9.43
C GLY A 36 -7.59 13.29 8.44
N CYS A 37 -6.60 14.03 7.90
CA CYS A 37 -5.67 13.53 6.91
C CYS A 37 -4.32 14.22 7.00
N ALA A 38 -3.27 13.50 6.57
CA ALA A 38 -1.96 14.06 6.22
C ALA A 38 -1.72 13.82 4.72
N PHE A 39 -1.08 14.78 4.04
CA PHE A 39 -0.88 14.70 2.61
C PHE A 39 0.40 15.39 2.15
N GLY A 40 0.91 14.96 1.02
CA GLY A 40 2.15 15.49 0.47
C GLY A 40 2.24 15.41 -1.04
N LEU A 41 3.10 16.27 -1.59
CA LEU A 41 3.40 16.35 -3.01
C LEU A 41 4.90 16.55 -3.21
N LEU A 42 5.52 15.63 -3.93
CA LEU A 42 6.90 15.69 -4.39
C LEU A 42 6.89 16.01 -5.89
N VAL A 43 7.70 16.96 -6.32
CA VAL A 43 7.85 17.31 -7.75
C VAL A 43 9.33 17.61 -8.02
N ASN A 44 9.92 16.92 -9.00
CA ASN A 44 11.31 17.11 -9.40
C ASN A 44 12.30 17.07 -8.21
N GLY A 45 12.10 16.13 -7.30
CA GLY A 45 12.96 15.96 -6.10
C GLY A 45 12.70 16.97 -4.98
N SER A 46 11.73 17.90 -5.13
CA SER A 46 11.38 18.91 -4.12
C SER A 46 10.01 18.64 -3.53
N VAL A 47 9.90 18.67 -2.20
CA VAL A 47 8.61 18.59 -1.51
C VAL A 47 7.92 19.94 -1.60
N LEU A 48 6.85 20.03 -2.40
CA LEU A 48 6.05 21.23 -2.56
C LEU A 48 4.93 21.34 -1.53
N LEU A 49 4.47 20.20 -1.03
CA LEU A 49 3.38 20.13 -0.06
C LEU A 49 3.65 19.02 0.94
N HIS A 50 3.52 19.35 2.24
CA HIS A 50 3.59 18.43 3.36
C HIS A 50 2.77 19.05 4.49
N ASP A 51 1.51 18.65 4.60
CA ASP A 51 0.56 19.29 5.52
C ASP A 51 -0.51 18.30 6.02
N SER A 52 -1.38 18.78 6.88
CA SER A 52 -2.43 17.98 7.50
C SER A 52 -3.69 18.82 7.78
N LEU A 53 -4.82 18.14 7.90
CA LEU A 53 -6.11 18.73 8.25
C LEU A 53 -6.87 17.81 9.22
N GLY A 54 -7.70 18.41 10.07
CA GLY A 54 -8.64 17.70 10.94
C GLY A 54 -7.98 17.06 12.16
N ASN A 55 -8.67 16.08 12.69
CA ASN A 55 -8.36 15.44 13.97
C ASN A 55 -8.31 13.90 13.81
N PHE A 56 -7.92 13.19 14.86
CA PHE A 56 -7.86 11.72 14.86
C PHE A 56 -9.25 11.08 14.77
N THR A 57 -10.24 11.75 15.34
CA THR A 57 -11.64 11.32 15.41
C THR A 57 -12.57 12.52 15.21
N TYR A 58 -13.89 12.30 15.24
CA TYR A 58 -14.88 13.38 15.10
C TYR A 58 -15.23 14.07 16.42
N GLU A 59 -14.70 13.62 17.56
CA GLU A 59 -14.93 14.24 18.86
C GLU A 59 -14.25 15.62 18.94
N PRO A 60 -14.88 16.61 19.63
CA PRO A 60 -14.38 17.98 19.67
C PRO A 60 -12.98 18.15 20.30
N ASP A 61 -12.63 17.26 21.22
CA ASP A 61 -11.36 17.24 21.97
C ASP A 61 -10.35 16.25 21.42
N ALA A 62 -10.64 15.64 20.25
CA ALA A 62 -9.74 14.69 19.62
C ALA A 62 -8.39 15.33 19.26
N PRO A 63 -7.27 14.58 19.40
CA PRO A 63 -5.96 15.05 18.98
C PRO A 63 -5.96 15.50 17.53
N ARG A 64 -5.24 16.58 17.23
CA ARG A 64 -5.07 17.06 15.86
C ARG A 64 -4.13 16.17 15.07
N VAL A 65 -4.44 15.97 13.80
CA VAL A 65 -3.48 15.41 12.85
C VAL A 65 -2.36 16.42 12.61
N ASN A 66 -1.13 15.96 12.61
CA ASN A 66 0.03 16.73 12.18
C ASN A 66 0.62 16.12 10.89
N PRO A 67 1.46 16.86 10.13
CA PRO A 67 1.99 16.37 8.85
C PRO A 67 2.76 15.05 8.95
N ASP A 68 3.39 14.77 10.10
CA ASP A 68 4.19 13.57 10.35
C ASP A 68 3.39 12.42 10.99
N THR A 69 2.09 12.61 11.18
CA THR A 69 1.22 11.59 11.80
C THR A 69 1.37 10.25 11.09
N LEU A 70 1.61 9.21 11.90
CA LEU A 70 1.71 7.83 11.45
C LEU A 70 0.31 7.24 11.23
N TYR A 71 0.09 6.57 10.11
CA TYR A 71 -1.17 5.92 9.77
C TYR A 71 -0.98 4.43 9.47
N ASP A 72 -1.98 3.61 9.76
CA ASP A 72 -2.13 2.30 9.11
C ASP A 72 -2.40 2.54 7.62
N VAL A 73 -1.42 2.21 6.79
CA VAL A 73 -1.52 2.45 5.35
C VAL A 73 -2.17 1.30 4.59
N ALA A 74 -2.63 0.29 5.31
CA ALA A 74 -3.36 -0.87 4.79
C ALA A 74 -2.63 -1.47 3.56
N SER A 75 -3.32 -1.62 2.46
CA SER A 75 -2.78 -2.26 1.24
C SER A 75 -1.65 -1.49 0.54
N LEU A 76 -1.29 -0.26 0.93
CA LEU A 76 -0.01 0.31 0.48
C LEU A 76 1.18 -0.57 0.90
N THR A 77 1.01 -1.41 1.92
CA THR A 77 1.96 -2.46 2.32
C THR A 77 2.41 -3.30 1.13
N LYS A 78 1.48 -3.64 0.22
CA LYS A 78 1.79 -4.45 -0.97
C LYS A 78 2.86 -3.80 -1.84
N ALA A 79 2.68 -2.53 -2.14
CA ALA A 79 3.58 -1.77 -3.00
C ALA A 79 4.89 -1.38 -2.27
N VAL A 80 4.76 -0.79 -1.08
CA VAL A 80 5.89 -0.17 -0.36
C VAL A 80 6.79 -1.21 0.29
N ALA A 81 6.24 -2.32 0.76
CA ALA A 81 7.01 -3.36 1.45
C ALA A 81 7.22 -4.61 0.59
N THR A 82 6.14 -5.32 0.25
CA THR A 82 6.24 -6.65 -0.37
C THR A 82 6.78 -6.59 -1.79
N THR A 83 6.30 -5.64 -2.60
CA THR A 83 6.80 -5.43 -3.95
C THR A 83 8.24 -4.95 -3.94
N SER A 84 8.62 -4.05 -3.02
CA SER A 84 10.02 -3.64 -2.85
C SER A 84 10.95 -4.81 -2.53
N ALA A 85 10.50 -5.73 -1.68
CA ALA A 85 11.24 -6.95 -1.39
C ALA A 85 11.39 -7.82 -2.65
N ALA A 86 10.32 -8.00 -3.41
CA ALA A 86 10.37 -8.75 -4.67
C ALA A 86 11.31 -8.08 -5.70
N MET A 87 11.27 -6.74 -5.82
CA MET A 87 12.17 -5.96 -6.68
C MET A 87 13.63 -6.20 -6.32
N LEU A 88 13.98 -6.09 -5.03
CA LEU A 88 15.38 -6.29 -4.60
C LEU A 88 15.85 -7.72 -4.76
N LEU A 89 15.01 -8.70 -4.48
CA LEU A 89 15.36 -10.11 -4.69
C LEU A 89 15.53 -10.44 -6.18
N TYR A 90 14.65 -9.91 -7.03
CA TYR A 90 14.78 -10.01 -8.48
C TYR A 90 16.08 -9.38 -8.98
N GLN A 91 16.35 -8.15 -8.60
CA GLN A 91 17.54 -7.38 -8.96
C GLN A 91 18.85 -8.05 -8.52
N ARG A 92 18.82 -8.79 -7.40
CA ARG A 92 19.95 -9.56 -6.88
C ARG A 92 20.07 -10.97 -7.49
N GLY A 93 19.20 -11.35 -8.42
CA GLY A 93 19.17 -12.69 -9.03
C GLY A 93 18.74 -13.81 -8.06
N LEU A 94 18.09 -13.47 -6.95
CA LEU A 94 17.61 -14.40 -5.94
C LEU A 94 16.14 -14.81 -6.17
N LEU A 95 15.42 -14.10 -7.02
CA LEU A 95 14.04 -14.35 -7.41
C LEU A 95 13.90 -14.23 -8.91
N ASP A 96 13.37 -15.26 -9.55
CA ASP A 96 12.82 -15.19 -10.90
C ASP A 96 11.30 -15.00 -10.80
N LEU A 97 10.74 -14.05 -11.55
CA LEU A 97 9.32 -13.76 -11.55
C LEU A 97 8.46 -14.94 -12.06
N ASP A 98 9.04 -15.80 -12.89
CA ASP A 98 8.38 -16.97 -13.44
C ASP A 98 8.60 -18.24 -12.59
N THR A 99 9.27 -18.12 -11.42
CA THR A 99 9.32 -19.16 -10.40
C THR A 99 7.92 -19.55 -9.97
N ARG A 100 7.63 -20.84 -9.97
CA ARG A 100 6.32 -21.37 -9.52
C ARG A 100 6.15 -21.20 -8.03
N VAL A 101 4.96 -20.79 -7.62
CA VAL A 101 4.64 -20.63 -6.19
C VAL A 101 4.80 -21.95 -5.43
N GLY A 102 4.46 -23.08 -6.06
CA GLY A 102 4.63 -24.41 -5.47
C GLY A 102 6.08 -24.80 -5.18
N ASP A 103 7.07 -24.23 -5.88
CA ASP A 103 8.49 -24.49 -5.62
C ASP A 103 8.97 -23.76 -4.34
N LEU A 104 8.38 -22.60 -4.05
CA LEU A 104 8.67 -21.79 -2.86
C LEU A 104 7.80 -22.20 -1.67
N LEU A 105 6.57 -22.59 -1.93
CA LEU A 105 5.55 -22.97 -0.97
C LEU A 105 4.92 -24.32 -1.39
N PRO A 106 5.55 -25.46 -1.11
CA PRO A 106 5.05 -26.78 -1.56
C PRO A 106 3.61 -27.08 -1.13
N GLY A 107 3.16 -26.57 0.03
CA GLY A 107 1.77 -26.69 0.48
C GLY A 107 0.73 -26.08 -0.44
N PHE A 108 1.12 -25.23 -1.38
CA PHE A 108 0.23 -24.61 -2.37
C PHE A 108 -0.23 -25.61 -3.45
N VAL A 109 0.53 -26.66 -3.70
CA VAL A 109 0.24 -27.66 -4.74
C VAL A 109 0.00 -29.07 -4.22
N ILE A 110 0.43 -29.36 -2.99
CA ILE A 110 0.27 -30.68 -2.37
C ILE A 110 -1.23 -30.93 -2.12
N GLY A 111 -1.72 -32.08 -2.60
CA GLY A 111 -3.10 -32.52 -2.37
C GLY A 111 -4.16 -31.86 -3.26
N ARG A 112 -3.76 -30.93 -4.14
CA ARG A 112 -4.68 -30.33 -5.11
C ARG A 112 -4.90 -31.21 -6.34
N ASP A 113 -6.11 -31.11 -6.93
CA ASP A 113 -6.38 -31.68 -8.24
C ASP A 113 -5.49 -30.99 -9.30
N PRO A 114 -4.77 -31.76 -10.15
CA PRO A 114 -4.03 -31.19 -11.27
C PRO A 114 -4.89 -30.29 -12.20
N ALA A 115 -6.18 -30.56 -12.32
CA ALA A 115 -7.11 -29.76 -13.10
C ALA A 115 -7.33 -28.33 -12.54
N GLU A 116 -6.92 -28.06 -11.31
CA GLU A 116 -6.96 -26.70 -10.75
C GLU A 116 -5.85 -25.80 -11.30
N HIS A 117 -4.85 -26.33 -12.00
CA HIS A 117 -3.72 -25.58 -12.54
C HIS A 117 -2.89 -24.78 -11.49
N ALA A 118 -2.99 -25.10 -10.22
CA ALA A 118 -2.23 -24.41 -9.15
C ALA A 118 -0.71 -24.52 -9.36
N ARG A 119 -0.25 -25.56 -10.06
CA ARG A 119 1.18 -25.75 -10.41
C ARG A 119 1.70 -24.72 -11.41
N ASP A 120 0.81 -24.04 -12.13
CA ASP A 120 1.17 -23.05 -13.15
C ASP A 120 1.21 -21.62 -12.59
N VAL A 121 0.80 -21.43 -11.32
CA VAL A 121 0.86 -20.13 -10.66
C VAL A 121 2.31 -19.76 -10.37
N THR A 122 2.72 -18.57 -10.85
CA THR A 122 4.06 -18.02 -10.65
C THR A 122 4.04 -16.80 -9.71
N VAL A 123 5.22 -16.36 -9.28
CA VAL A 123 5.39 -15.11 -8.53
C VAL A 123 4.86 -13.91 -9.31
N ARG A 124 5.07 -13.88 -10.63
CA ARG A 124 4.50 -12.86 -11.53
C ARG A 124 2.97 -12.79 -11.43
N HIS A 125 2.31 -13.94 -11.43
CA HIS A 125 0.85 -14.01 -11.30
C HIS A 125 0.36 -13.45 -9.95
N LEU A 126 1.08 -13.68 -8.86
CA LEU A 126 0.73 -13.10 -7.55
C LEU A 126 0.89 -11.58 -7.55
N LEU A 127 2.04 -11.08 -8.05
CA LEU A 127 2.32 -9.64 -8.17
C LEU A 127 1.31 -8.91 -9.06
N ALA A 128 0.91 -9.52 -10.16
CA ALA A 128 -0.02 -8.94 -11.13
C ALA A 128 -1.50 -9.15 -10.80
N HIS A 129 -1.81 -9.83 -9.69
CA HIS A 129 -3.18 -10.22 -9.34
C HIS A 129 -3.87 -11.09 -10.42
N THR A 130 -3.11 -11.95 -11.10
CA THR A 130 -3.61 -12.82 -12.18
C THR A 130 -3.45 -14.31 -11.84
N SER A 131 -3.28 -14.64 -10.58
CA SER A 131 -3.06 -16.02 -10.12
C SER A 131 -4.29 -16.94 -10.23
N GLY A 132 -5.48 -16.37 -10.44
CA GLY A 132 -6.74 -17.09 -10.33
C GLY A 132 -7.28 -17.25 -8.92
N LEU A 133 -6.53 -16.82 -7.90
CA LEU A 133 -7.02 -16.76 -6.52
C LEU A 133 -8.16 -15.75 -6.41
N PRO A 134 -9.18 -16.01 -5.56
CA PRO A 134 -10.25 -15.06 -5.30
C PRO A 134 -9.74 -13.76 -4.67
N GLY A 135 -10.53 -12.71 -4.78
CA GLY A 135 -10.26 -11.41 -4.20
C GLY A 135 -10.17 -11.48 -2.68
N TYR A 136 -11.28 -11.27 -2.00
CA TYR A 136 -11.34 -11.33 -0.53
C TYR A 136 -12.23 -12.47 -0.05
N LYS A 137 -11.72 -13.28 0.89
CA LYS A 137 -12.47 -14.29 1.64
C LYS A 137 -12.16 -14.10 3.13
N PRO A 138 -13.17 -13.98 4.00
CA PRO A 138 -12.97 -13.68 5.41
C PRO A 138 -12.52 -14.91 6.21
N LEU A 139 -11.29 -15.37 6.00
CA LEU A 139 -10.70 -16.53 6.69
C LEU A 139 -10.68 -16.36 8.21
N PHE A 140 -10.68 -15.13 8.71
CA PHE A 140 -10.68 -14.82 10.14
C PHE A 140 -11.92 -15.35 10.89
N HIS A 141 -13.01 -15.65 10.19
CA HIS A 141 -14.18 -16.33 10.81
C HIS A 141 -13.89 -17.78 11.21
N THR A 142 -12.95 -18.43 10.55
CA THR A 142 -12.62 -19.85 10.76
C THR A 142 -11.18 -20.10 11.20
N ALA A 143 -10.30 -19.12 11.00
CA ALA A 143 -8.89 -19.19 11.36
C ALA A 143 -8.62 -18.34 12.62
N ALA A 144 -8.01 -18.95 13.64
CA ALA A 144 -7.64 -18.26 14.89
C ALA A 144 -6.11 -18.14 15.09
N THR A 145 -5.32 -18.62 14.14
CA THR A 145 -3.84 -18.64 14.27
C THR A 145 -3.18 -18.26 12.94
N PRO A 146 -1.93 -17.75 12.97
CA PRO A 146 -1.17 -17.48 11.73
C PRO A 146 -1.09 -18.70 10.80
N TYR A 147 -0.91 -19.88 11.36
CA TYR A 147 -0.85 -21.12 10.60
C TYR A 147 -2.19 -21.41 9.90
N ALA A 148 -3.33 -21.23 10.59
CA ALA A 148 -4.64 -21.48 10.00
C ALA A 148 -4.96 -20.49 8.87
N VAL A 149 -4.59 -19.21 8.99
CA VAL A 149 -4.72 -18.22 7.91
C VAL A 149 -3.87 -18.64 6.72
N LEU A 150 -2.59 -18.96 6.94
CA LEU A 150 -1.69 -19.37 5.86
C LEU A 150 -2.20 -20.65 5.18
N ARG A 151 -2.63 -21.63 5.94
CA ARG A 151 -3.21 -22.88 5.41
C ARG A 151 -4.45 -22.59 4.56
N GLY A 152 -5.35 -21.72 5.05
CA GLY A 152 -6.52 -21.30 4.26
C GLY A 152 -6.15 -20.65 2.93
N CYS A 153 -5.08 -19.84 2.89
CA CYS A 153 -4.58 -19.27 1.63
C CYS A 153 -3.95 -20.34 0.72
N LEU A 154 -3.17 -21.28 1.28
CA LEU A 154 -2.53 -22.36 0.53
C LEU A 154 -3.55 -23.34 -0.10
N GLU A 155 -4.62 -23.63 0.62
CA GLU A 155 -5.67 -24.56 0.20
C GLU A 155 -6.80 -23.87 -0.61
N MET A 156 -6.75 -22.56 -0.80
CA MET A 156 -7.81 -21.78 -1.43
C MET A 156 -7.98 -22.17 -2.92
N PRO A 157 -9.17 -22.59 -3.37
CA PRO A 157 -9.39 -22.94 -4.77
C PRO A 157 -9.12 -21.77 -5.70
N LEU A 158 -8.61 -22.04 -6.91
CA LEU A 158 -8.53 -21.03 -7.96
C LEU A 158 -9.91 -20.87 -8.61
N GLU A 159 -10.34 -19.63 -8.82
CA GLU A 159 -11.62 -19.29 -9.48
C GLU A 159 -11.43 -19.03 -10.99
N ALA A 160 -10.18 -18.99 -11.46
CA ALA A 160 -9.82 -18.87 -12.87
C ALA A 160 -8.47 -19.53 -13.14
N LEU A 161 -8.17 -19.79 -14.40
CA LEU A 161 -6.83 -20.22 -14.83
C LEU A 161 -5.81 -19.10 -14.56
N PRO A 162 -4.58 -19.43 -14.15
CA PRO A 162 -3.50 -18.45 -14.01
C PRO A 162 -3.32 -17.65 -15.31
N GLY A 163 -3.24 -16.33 -15.19
CA GLY A 163 -3.10 -15.41 -16.32
C GLY A 163 -4.39 -15.08 -17.08
N ALA A 164 -5.50 -15.78 -16.82
CA ALA A 164 -6.73 -15.61 -17.62
C ALA A 164 -7.50 -14.33 -17.30
N ARG A 165 -7.50 -13.90 -16.04
CA ARG A 165 -8.12 -12.64 -15.60
C ARG A 165 -7.35 -12.02 -14.45
N ALA A 166 -7.51 -10.70 -14.29
CA ALA A 166 -7.02 -9.99 -13.11
C ALA A 166 -8.13 -9.94 -12.06
N GLU A 167 -7.78 -10.34 -10.84
CA GLU A 167 -8.63 -10.26 -9.64
C GLU A 167 -7.77 -9.82 -8.46
N TYR A 168 -7.98 -8.60 -7.95
CA TYR A 168 -7.24 -8.11 -6.80
C TYR A 168 -7.36 -9.07 -5.61
N SER A 169 -6.26 -9.67 -5.17
CA SER A 169 -6.26 -10.72 -4.15
C SER A 169 -5.32 -10.42 -3.00
N ASP A 170 -5.87 -10.26 -1.80
CA ASP A 170 -5.11 -10.19 -0.55
C ASP A 170 -4.41 -11.52 -0.25
N HIS A 171 -5.09 -12.64 -0.52
CA HIS A 171 -4.55 -13.99 -0.33
C HIS A 171 -3.29 -14.22 -1.18
N GLY A 172 -3.29 -13.71 -2.42
CA GLY A 172 -2.12 -13.77 -3.29
C GLY A 172 -0.92 -13.05 -2.68
N PHE A 173 -1.11 -11.91 -2.04
CA PHE A 173 -0.03 -11.17 -1.38
C PHE A 173 0.35 -11.75 -0.01
N ILE A 174 -0.55 -12.43 0.71
CA ILE A 174 -0.18 -13.24 1.89
C ILE A 174 0.78 -14.34 1.45
N LEU A 175 0.44 -15.08 0.39
CA LEU A 175 1.30 -16.14 -0.17
C LEU A 175 2.62 -15.57 -0.71
N LEU A 176 2.58 -14.44 -1.42
CA LEU A 176 3.79 -13.77 -1.92
C LEU A 176 4.73 -13.41 -0.75
N GLY A 177 4.21 -12.78 0.31
CA GLY A 177 5.01 -12.49 1.50
C GLY A 177 5.69 -13.74 2.06
N LYS A 178 4.97 -14.86 2.15
CA LYS A 178 5.54 -16.14 2.61
C LYS A 178 6.54 -16.76 1.64
N ALA A 179 6.31 -16.60 0.34
CA ALA A 179 7.28 -17.02 -0.69
C ALA A 179 8.61 -16.24 -0.57
N LEU A 180 8.53 -14.93 -0.36
CA LEU A 180 9.73 -14.11 -0.14
C LEU A 180 10.45 -14.47 1.17
N GLU A 181 9.72 -14.75 2.25
CA GLU A 181 10.30 -15.26 3.50
C GLU A 181 10.99 -16.62 3.31
N SER A 182 10.49 -17.49 2.43
CA SER A 182 11.14 -18.76 2.13
C SER A 182 12.49 -18.60 1.43
N ILE A 183 12.65 -17.56 0.63
CA ILE A 183 13.90 -17.21 -0.06
C ILE A 183 14.88 -16.57 0.94
N THR A 184 14.43 -15.56 1.67
CA THR A 184 15.28 -14.77 2.56
C THR A 184 15.63 -15.49 3.86
N ARG A 185 14.82 -16.49 4.26
CA ARG A 185 14.88 -17.15 5.56
C ARG A 185 14.66 -16.20 6.75
N GLU A 186 13.99 -15.09 6.51
CA GLU A 186 13.69 -14.06 7.51
C GLU A 186 12.22 -13.64 7.39
N TYR A 187 11.65 -13.12 8.50
CA TYR A 187 10.33 -12.48 8.43
C TYR A 187 10.37 -11.26 7.52
N LEU A 188 9.38 -11.14 6.64
CA LEU A 188 9.27 -10.05 5.67
C LEU A 188 9.42 -8.66 6.32
N ALA A 189 8.75 -8.44 7.45
CA ALA A 189 8.80 -7.16 8.16
C ALA A 189 10.23 -6.78 8.60
N ALA A 190 11.00 -7.73 9.11
CA ALA A 190 12.38 -7.49 9.54
C ALA A 190 13.30 -7.27 8.34
N TRP A 191 13.13 -8.06 7.29
CA TRP A 191 13.91 -7.95 6.07
C TRP A 191 13.68 -6.60 5.37
N VAL A 192 12.43 -6.20 5.20
CA VAL A 192 12.07 -4.92 4.55
C VAL A 192 12.54 -3.72 5.39
N MET A 193 12.45 -3.79 6.71
CA MET A 193 12.99 -2.75 7.59
C MET A 193 14.49 -2.53 7.33
N ARG A 194 15.27 -3.61 7.25
CA ARG A 194 16.71 -3.55 7.06
C ARG A 194 17.11 -3.19 5.63
N GLU A 195 16.47 -3.79 4.64
CA GLU A 195 16.90 -3.71 3.24
C GLU A 195 16.23 -2.59 2.44
N VAL A 196 15.08 -2.08 2.91
CA VAL A 196 14.34 -1.02 2.21
C VAL A 196 14.22 0.24 3.06
N PHE A 197 13.60 0.16 4.23
CA PHE A 197 13.26 1.37 4.99
C PHE A 197 14.48 2.07 5.56
N THR A 198 15.41 1.33 6.14
CA THR A 198 16.64 1.90 6.71
C THR A 198 17.51 2.58 5.62
N PRO A 199 17.81 1.96 4.46
CA PRO A 199 18.57 2.60 3.40
C PRO A 199 17.90 3.85 2.81
N LEU A 200 16.56 3.89 2.77
CA LEU A 200 15.80 5.04 2.30
C LEU A 200 15.59 6.13 3.36
N GLY A 201 16.02 5.90 4.62
CA GLY A 201 15.78 6.83 5.72
C GLY A 201 14.30 6.94 6.12
N MET A 202 13.50 5.89 5.88
CA MET A 202 12.09 5.80 6.27
C MET A 202 11.98 5.42 7.75
N THR A 203 12.32 6.35 8.62
CA THR A 203 12.50 6.09 10.06
C THR A 203 11.20 5.92 10.83
N ALA A 204 10.09 6.42 10.30
CA ALA A 204 8.77 6.28 10.90
C ALA A 204 8.07 4.98 10.47
N SER A 205 8.36 4.49 9.25
CA SER A 205 7.71 3.32 8.67
C SER A 205 8.04 2.03 9.41
N ARG A 206 7.00 1.29 9.81
CA ARG A 206 7.17 0.07 10.63
C ARG A 206 5.95 -0.82 10.59
N TYR A 207 6.16 -2.09 10.86
CA TYR A 207 5.12 -3.00 11.29
C TYR A 207 4.99 -2.97 12.81
N CYS A 208 3.83 -3.33 13.33
CA CYS A 208 3.57 -3.50 14.76
C CYS A 208 4.09 -2.33 15.61
N PRO A 209 3.53 -1.11 15.51
CA PRO A 209 3.95 0.02 16.32
C PRO A 209 4.03 -0.33 17.80
N HIS A 210 5.10 0.15 18.46
CA HIS A 210 5.30 -0.11 19.87
C HIS A 210 4.11 0.41 20.71
N PRO A 211 3.65 -0.29 21.73
CA PRO A 211 2.49 0.12 22.54
C PRO A 211 2.55 1.57 23.05
N ALA A 212 3.76 2.06 23.38
CA ALA A 212 3.96 3.42 23.90
C ALA A 212 3.56 4.54 22.92
N ILE A 213 3.55 4.28 21.58
CA ILE A 213 3.19 5.29 20.57
C ILE A 213 1.80 5.07 19.96
N ARG A 214 1.07 4.04 20.38
CA ARG A 214 -0.21 3.70 19.76
C ARG A 214 -1.24 4.82 19.89
N ALA A 215 -1.24 5.55 21.00
CA ALA A 215 -2.13 6.68 21.22
C ALA A 215 -1.81 7.88 20.30
N GLU A 216 -0.63 7.93 19.69
CA GLU A 216 -0.20 8.96 18.75
C GLU A 216 -0.60 8.64 17.30
N ILE A 217 -1.27 7.50 17.08
CA ILE A 217 -1.74 7.02 15.78
C ILE A 217 -3.26 7.16 15.74
N PRO A 218 -3.85 7.72 14.67
CA PRO A 218 -5.30 7.78 14.55
C PRO A 218 -5.94 6.38 14.62
N PRO A 219 -7.04 6.21 15.35
CA PRO A 219 -7.77 4.95 15.35
C PRO A 219 -8.36 4.68 13.97
N THR A 220 -8.45 3.41 13.61
CA THR A 220 -8.98 2.99 12.31
C THR A 220 -10.43 2.54 12.36
N GLU A 221 -10.88 1.97 13.49
CA GLU A 221 -12.21 1.41 13.58
C GLU A 221 -12.63 1.15 15.03
N GLU A 222 -13.93 1.23 15.33
CA GLU A 222 -14.57 0.52 16.43
C GLU A 222 -14.98 -0.87 15.90
N ASP A 223 -14.12 -1.88 16.12
CA ASP A 223 -14.32 -3.23 15.60
C ASP A 223 -15.34 -3.99 16.47
N GLU A 224 -16.59 -4.03 16.03
CA GLU A 224 -17.67 -4.71 16.74
C GLU A 224 -17.74 -6.21 16.42
N LEU A 225 -17.20 -6.65 15.29
CA LEU A 225 -17.43 -8.00 14.76
C LEU A 225 -16.34 -9.01 15.17
N PHE A 226 -15.08 -8.58 15.18
CA PHE A 226 -13.97 -9.51 15.35
C PHE A 226 -13.24 -9.30 16.68
N ARG A 227 -12.66 -8.10 16.94
CA ARG A 227 -11.88 -7.82 18.15
C ARG A 227 -12.69 -7.20 19.27
N GLN A 228 -13.89 -6.68 18.98
CA GLN A 228 -14.86 -6.08 19.93
C GLN A 228 -14.24 -4.96 20.76
N ARG A 229 -13.46 -4.10 20.08
CA ARG A 229 -12.79 -2.94 20.69
C ARG A 229 -12.33 -1.93 19.65
N ARG A 230 -11.95 -0.75 20.11
CA ARG A 230 -11.24 0.25 19.28
C ARG A 230 -9.92 -0.30 18.78
N ILE A 231 -9.67 -0.08 17.49
CA ILE A 231 -8.40 -0.43 16.83
C ILE A 231 -7.59 0.84 16.65
N GLN A 232 -6.48 0.94 17.38
CA GLN A 232 -5.61 2.12 17.38
C GLN A 232 -4.14 1.71 17.51
N GLY A 233 -3.29 2.12 16.54
CA GLY A 233 -1.88 1.74 16.52
C GLY A 233 -1.64 0.22 16.44
N GLU A 234 -2.62 -0.49 15.93
CA GLU A 234 -2.63 -1.89 15.61
C GLU A 234 -3.27 -2.05 14.23
N VAL A 235 -2.79 -3.01 13.43
CA VAL A 235 -3.29 -3.20 12.06
C VAL A 235 -4.80 -3.44 12.03
N GLN A 236 -5.51 -2.73 11.16
CA GLN A 236 -6.95 -2.89 11.01
C GLN A 236 -7.30 -4.24 10.38
N ASP A 237 -6.58 -4.66 9.35
CA ASP A 237 -6.84 -5.88 8.60
C ASP A 237 -6.79 -7.12 9.50
N GLU A 238 -7.87 -7.92 9.47
CA GLU A 238 -8.06 -9.07 10.35
C GLU A 238 -7.07 -10.20 10.04
N HIS A 239 -6.75 -10.43 8.76
CA HIS A 239 -5.76 -11.45 8.39
C HIS A 239 -4.34 -11.05 8.80
N ALA A 240 -3.98 -9.78 8.58
CA ALA A 240 -2.69 -9.27 9.03
C ALA A 240 -2.59 -9.30 10.55
N PHE A 241 -3.67 -8.98 11.28
CA PHE A 241 -3.72 -9.12 12.73
C PHE A 241 -3.45 -10.57 13.17
N LEU A 242 -4.15 -11.54 12.57
CA LEU A 242 -3.92 -12.97 12.84
C LEU A 242 -2.52 -13.43 12.45
N LEU A 243 -1.90 -12.79 11.46
CA LEU A 243 -0.49 -12.97 11.07
C LEU A 243 0.48 -12.19 11.97
N LYS A 244 0.06 -11.84 13.20
CA LYS A 244 0.84 -11.10 14.21
C LYS A 244 1.21 -9.68 13.81
N GLY A 245 0.34 -9.03 13.04
CA GLY A 245 0.47 -7.63 12.63
C GLY A 245 1.34 -7.38 11.40
N ALA A 246 1.86 -8.44 10.75
CA ALA A 246 2.75 -8.31 9.61
C ALA A 246 2.39 -9.32 8.51
N GLY A 247 1.59 -8.88 7.55
CA GLY A 247 1.26 -9.63 6.34
C GLY A 247 1.93 -9.06 5.10
N GLY A 248 2.05 -9.86 4.03
CA GLY A 248 2.51 -9.35 2.74
C GLY A 248 1.51 -8.41 2.07
N HIS A 249 0.25 -8.42 2.51
CA HIS A 249 -0.85 -7.63 1.95
C HIS A 249 -1.20 -6.37 2.76
N ALA A 250 -0.93 -6.35 4.08
CA ALA A 250 -1.25 -5.26 5.02
C ALA A 250 -0.39 -5.35 6.29
N GLY A 251 -0.40 -4.30 7.12
CA GLY A 251 0.28 -4.23 8.41
C GLY A 251 1.35 -3.15 8.51
N LEU A 252 1.69 -2.49 7.39
CA LEU A 252 2.61 -1.36 7.41
C LEU A 252 1.92 -0.12 7.98
N PHE A 253 2.63 0.56 8.87
CA PHE A 253 2.36 1.93 9.30
C PHE A 253 3.41 2.85 8.70
N SER A 254 2.97 4.01 8.18
CA SER A 254 3.87 4.98 7.55
C SER A 254 3.32 6.40 7.67
N ASN A 255 4.15 7.38 7.35
CA ASN A 255 3.78 8.79 7.28
C ASN A 255 4.12 9.39 5.91
N VAL A 256 3.72 10.65 5.70
CA VAL A 256 3.93 11.34 4.43
C VAL A 256 5.42 11.48 4.08
N PRO A 257 6.32 11.93 4.98
CA PRO A 257 7.73 12.05 4.64
C PRO A 257 8.37 10.75 4.15
N ASP A 258 8.10 9.64 4.83
CA ASP A 258 8.68 8.36 4.47
C ASP A 258 8.18 7.87 3.10
N LEU A 259 6.87 8.04 2.83
CA LEU A 259 6.31 7.67 1.52
C LEU A 259 6.82 8.57 0.39
N LEU A 260 7.12 9.84 0.66
CA LEU A 260 7.76 10.71 -0.34
C LEU A 260 9.21 10.31 -0.59
N ARG A 261 9.98 9.90 0.46
CA ARG A 261 11.35 9.32 0.28
C ARG A 261 11.31 8.05 -0.55
N PHE A 262 10.39 7.15 -0.25
CA PHE A 262 10.15 5.97 -1.06
C PHE A 262 9.83 6.32 -2.52
N SER A 263 8.91 7.27 -2.73
CA SER A 263 8.53 7.71 -4.07
C SER A 263 9.69 8.31 -4.85
N GLN A 264 10.55 9.08 -4.19
CA GLN A 264 11.75 9.64 -4.83
C GLN A 264 12.71 8.55 -5.29
N ALA A 265 12.89 7.47 -4.51
CA ALA A 265 13.73 6.35 -4.93
C ALA A 265 13.19 5.63 -6.17
N ILE A 266 11.88 5.60 -6.34
CA ILE A 266 11.21 5.06 -7.55
C ILE A 266 11.28 6.05 -8.72
N LEU A 267 11.21 7.36 -8.47
CA LEU A 267 11.25 8.39 -9.51
C LEU A 267 12.66 8.61 -10.08
N GLU A 268 13.69 8.43 -9.26
CA GLU A 268 15.08 8.68 -9.61
C GLU A 268 15.97 7.43 -9.47
N PRO A 269 15.60 6.31 -10.13
CA PRO A 269 16.39 5.09 -10.05
C PRO A 269 17.72 5.29 -10.77
N ARG A 270 18.79 4.73 -10.18
CA ARG A 270 20.15 4.75 -10.74
C ARG A 270 20.78 3.37 -10.60
N PRO A 271 21.80 3.01 -11.39
CA PRO A 271 22.46 1.71 -11.26
C PRO A 271 22.96 1.39 -9.85
N GLU A 272 23.41 2.41 -9.11
CA GLU A 272 23.94 2.28 -7.74
C GLU A 272 22.89 2.56 -6.65
N SER A 273 21.66 2.96 -7.01
CA SER A 273 20.60 3.22 -6.02
C SER A 273 19.93 1.91 -5.58
N LEU A 274 19.10 2.02 -4.53
CA LEU A 274 18.38 0.86 -3.98
C LEU A 274 17.58 0.12 -5.06
N PHE A 275 16.84 0.89 -5.88
CA PHE A 275 16.09 0.35 -7.02
C PHE A 275 16.77 0.75 -8.32
N GLN A 276 17.11 -0.26 -9.15
CA GLN A 276 17.76 -0.05 -10.45
C GLN A 276 16.73 0.32 -11.53
N PRO A 277 17.12 1.12 -12.55
CA PRO A 277 16.21 1.58 -13.59
C PRO A 277 15.43 0.47 -14.28
N GLU A 278 16.12 -0.62 -14.66
CA GLU A 278 15.53 -1.75 -15.37
C GLU A 278 14.50 -2.49 -14.50
N THR A 279 14.79 -2.61 -13.20
CA THR A 279 13.87 -3.22 -12.23
C THR A 279 12.62 -2.37 -12.06
N VAL A 280 12.79 -1.05 -11.88
CA VAL A 280 11.65 -0.13 -11.76
C VAL A 280 10.79 -0.16 -13.02
N GLU A 281 11.40 -0.15 -14.22
CA GLU A 281 10.68 -0.21 -15.49
C GLU A 281 9.87 -1.51 -15.62
N LEU A 282 10.50 -2.65 -15.34
CA LEU A 282 9.83 -3.96 -15.38
C LEU A 282 8.64 -4.01 -14.44
N PHE A 283 8.81 -3.59 -13.18
CA PHE A 283 7.76 -3.66 -12.18
C PHE A 283 6.66 -2.61 -12.38
N ALA A 284 6.94 -1.51 -13.08
CA ALA A 284 5.96 -0.49 -13.43
C ALA A 284 5.20 -0.81 -14.73
N THR A 285 5.61 -1.83 -15.48
CA THR A 285 4.95 -2.23 -16.73
C THR A 285 3.68 -3.01 -16.45
N ARG A 286 2.56 -2.53 -17.05
CA ARG A 286 1.26 -3.19 -16.94
C ARG A 286 1.31 -4.63 -17.46
N GLN A 287 0.70 -5.54 -16.72
CA GLN A 287 0.73 -6.97 -17.02
C GLN A 287 -0.54 -7.43 -17.75
N PRO A 288 -0.45 -8.50 -18.58
CA PRO A 288 -1.63 -9.13 -19.19
C PRO A 288 -2.58 -9.67 -18.08
N PRO A 289 -3.84 -10.00 -18.42
CA PRO A 289 -4.45 -9.88 -19.75
C PRO A 289 -4.81 -8.43 -20.12
N GLU A 290 -5.22 -8.22 -21.37
CA GLU A 290 -5.73 -6.90 -21.82
C GLU A 290 -6.88 -6.42 -20.92
N GLY A 291 -6.88 -5.13 -20.58
CA GLY A 291 -7.83 -4.53 -19.63
C GLY A 291 -7.41 -4.61 -18.16
N ASN A 292 -6.38 -5.38 -17.82
CA ASN A 292 -5.80 -5.38 -16.48
C ASN A 292 -5.16 -4.01 -16.17
N SER A 293 -5.47 -3.41 -15.02
CA SER A 293 -4.80 -2.18 -14.54
C SER A 293 -3.53 -2.46 -13.73
N SER A 294 -3.27 -3.72 -13.36
CA SER A 294 -2.13 -4.05 -12.50
C SER A 294 -0.82 -4.12 -13.28
N ALA A 295 0.21 -3.53 -12.73
CA ALA A 295 1.60 -3.87 -12.98
C ALA A 295 2.07 -4.88 -11.92
N LEU A 296 3.37 -5.06 -11.72
CA LEU A 296 3.88 -6.02 -10.73
C LEU A 296 3.85 -5.39 -9.32
N GLY A 297 2.74 -5.60 -8.62
CA GLY A 297 2.49 -5.07 -7.28
C GLY A 297 2.03 -3.62 -7.23
N TRP A 298 1.70 -3.03 -8.36
CA TRP A 298 1.19 -1.68 -8.51
C TRP A 298 -0.12 -1.67 -9.28
N ASP A 299 -0.96 -0.67 -8.99
CA ASP A 299 -2.05 -0.25 -9.87
C ASP A 299 -1.55 0.81 -10.85
N THR A 300 -2.20 0.93 -12.01
CA THR A 300 -1.92 1.96 -13.03
C THR A 300 -3.21 2.67 -13.41
N PRO A 301 -3.16 3.97 -13.79
CA PRO A 301 -4.37 4.70 -14.14
C PRO A 301 -5.16 4.01 -15.26
N SER A 302 -6.44 3.68 -15.02
CA SER A 302 -7.31 3.04 -15.99
C SER A 302 -8.77 3.46 -15.76
N GLY A 303 -9.50 3.79 -16.82
CA GLY A 303 -10.90 4.19 -16.71
C GLY A 303 -11.13 5.31 -15.70
N ALA A 304 -12.07 5.13 -14.78
CA ALA A 304 -12.35 6.04 -13.67
C ALA A 304 -11.34 5.81 -12.52
N SER A 305 -10.08 6.15 -12.78
CA SER A 305 -8.98 5.92 -11.84
C SER A 305 -9.07 6.79 -10.59
N SER A 306 -8.67 6.23 -9.46
CA SER A 306 -8.44 6.96 -8.21
C SER A 306 -7.27 7.95 -8.31
N ALA A 307 -6.38 7.82 -9.30
CA ALA A 307 -5.35 8.80 -9.65
C ALA A 307 -5.94 10.12 -10.18
N GLY A 308 -7.21 10.11 -10.59
CA GLY A 308 -7.83 11.23 -11.30
C GLY A 308 -7.51 11.19 -12.79
N GLN A 309 -7.65 12.36 -13.44
CA GLN A 309 -7.57 12.50 -14.91
C GLN A 309 -6.21 13.00 -15.41
N TYR A 310 -5.36 13.49 -14.52
CA TYR A 310 -4.14 14.21 -14.91
C TYR A 310 -2.85 13.45 -14.61
N PHE A 311 -2.91 12.30 -13.93
CA PHE A 311 -1.79 11.39 -13.86
C PHE A 311 -1.59 10.69 -15.20
N THR A 312 -0.35 10.58 -15.65
CA THR A 312 -0.06 9.99 -16.96
C THR A 312 -0.32 8.48 -16.98
N PRO A 313 -0.59 7.86 -18.13
CA PRO A 313 -0.85 6.41 -18.21
C PRO A 313 0.29 5.52 -17.70
N GLY A 314 1.54 6.05 -17.68
CA GLY A 314 2.72 5.37 -17.14
C GLY A 314 2.91 5.55 -15.63
N SER A 315 1.98 6.21 -14.96
CA SER A 315 2.00 6.32 -13.50
C SER A 315 1.72 4.98 -12.85
N ILE A 316 2.29 4.79 -11.66
CA ILE A 316 2.03 3.66 -10.79
C ILE A 316 1.53 4.15 -9.44
N GLY A 317 0.72 3.36 -8.78
CA GLY A 317 0.21 3.72 -7.46
C GLY A 317 -0.41 2.55 -6.74
N HIS A 318 -0.91 2.82 -5.56
CA HIS A 318 -1.69 1.85 -4.81
C HIS A 318 -2.62 2.56 -3.83
N LEU A 319 -3.69 1.87 -3.42
CA LEU A 319 -4.66 2.36 -2.45
C LEU A 319 -4.57 1.56 -1.15
N GLY A 320 -4.87 2.23 -0.04
CA GLY A 320 -5.12 1.59 1.26
C GLY A 320 -6.59 1.58 1.61
N TYR A 321 -7.08 0.49 2.20
CA TYR A 321 -8.46 0.38 2.67
C TYR A 321 -8.82 1.44 3.71
N SER A 322 -7.86 1.82 4.54
CA SER A 322 -7.93 2.93 5.51
C SER A 322 -8.17 4.32 4.89
N GLY A 323 -8.21 4.42 3.56
CA GLY A 323 -8.39 5.67 2.82
C GLY A 323 -7.11 6.22 2.21
N CYS A 324 -5.97 5.65 2.52
CA CYS A 324 -4.67 6.05 2.00
C CYS A 324 -4.53 5.84 0.49
N SER A 325 -3.74 6.69 -0.15
CA SER A 325 -3.32 6.53 -1.54
C SER A 325 -1.90 7.07 -1.75
N LEU A 326 -1.20 6.41 -2.67
CA LEU A 326 0.10 6.81 -3.18
C LEU A 326 0.04 6.69 -4.70
N TRP A 327 0.35 7.79 -5.42
CA TRP A 327 0.48 7.81 -6.87
C TRP A 327 1.81 8.45 -7.27
N ILE A 328 2.54 7.81 -8.17
CA ILE A 328 3.88 8.18 -8.64
C ILE A 328 3.81 8.32 -10.16
N ASP A 329 3.97 9.53 -10.68
CA ASP A 329 4.03 9.82 -12.11
C ASP A 329 5.49 9.93 -12.54
N ARG A 330 5.99 8.87 -13.16
CA ARG A 330 7.38 8.73 -13.58
C ARG A 330 7.72 9.63 -14.76
N ARG A 331 6.74 9.96 -15.60
CA ARG A 331 6.93 10.86 -16.73
C ARG A 331 7.10 12.33 -16.30
N ASP A 332 6.23 12.77 -15.40
CA ASP A 332 6.20 14.16 -14.94
C ASP A 332 7.01 14.35 -13.65
N ASN A 333 7.73 13.31 -13.22
CA ASN A 333 8.62 13.28 -12.05
C ASN A 333 7.96 13.84 -10.78
N LEU A 334 6.80 13.26 -10.42
CA LEU A 334 6.06 13.67 -9.23
C LEU A 334 5.44 12.48 -8.48
N ALA A 335 5.17 12.69 -7.20
CA ALA A 335 4.41 11.77 -6.38
C ALA A 335 3.46 12.50 -5.44
N ALA A 336 2.25 11.97 -5.29
CA ALA A 336 1.23 12.47 -4.36
C ALA A 336 0.86 11.39 -3.34
N VAL A 337 0.79 11.80 -2.09
CA VAL A 337 0.42 10.97 -0.93
C VAL A 337 -0.80 11.57 -0.26
N LEU A 338 -1.77 10.74 0.08
CA LEU A 338 -2.89 11.07 0.97
C LEU A 338 -3.03 9.96 2.00
N LEU A 339 -2.96 10.30 3.28
CA LEU A 339 -3.15 9.38 4.41
C LEU A 339 -4.37 9.79 5.21
N THR A 340 -5.25 8.85 5.48
CA THR A 340 -6.50 9.07 6.23
C THR A 340 -6.84 7.84 7.07
N ASN A 341 -7.79 7.99 7.97
CA ASN A 341 -8.45 6.91 8.69
C ASN A 341 -9.96 6.88 8.36
N ARG A 342 -10.30 6.81 7.05
CA ARG A 342 -11.68 6.86 6.55
C ARG A 342 -12.59 5.76 7.11
N THR A 343 -12.01 4.73 7.67
CA THR A 343 -12.74 3.61 8.29
C THR A 343 -13.21 3.93 9.70
N TRP A 344 -12.82 5.08 10.26
CA TRP A 344 -13.27 5.55 11.56
C TRP A 344 -14.62 6.25 11.48
N PRO A 345 -15.56 5.99 12.43
CA PRO A 345 -15.52 4.88 13.37
C PRO A 345 -15.92 3.55 12.74
N HIS A 346 -16.53 3.56 11.56
CA HIS A 346 -17.04 2.41 10.82
C HIS A 346 -16.63 2.46 9.36
N ARG A 347 -16.51 1.30 8.72
CA ARG A 347 -15.94 1.13 7.38
C ARG A 347 -16.92 1.31 6.20
N GLU A 348 -18.20 1.63 6.45
CA GLU A 348 -19.24 1.63 5.40
C GLU A 348 -19.12 2.81 4.42
N SER A 349 -18.62 3.96 4.87
CA SER A 349 -18.50 5.15 4.02
C SER A 349 -17.64 4.87 2.78
N GLN A 350 -18.18 5.20 1.59
CA GLN A 350 -17.50 5.07 0.30
C GLN A 350 -17.09 6.44 -0.29
N LEU A 351 -17.27 7.54 0.47
CA LEU A 351 -16.97 8.91 0.02
C LEU A 351 -15.52 9.08 -0.45
N ILE A 352 -14.60 8.33 0.15
CA ILE A 352 -13.18 8.35 -0.23
C ILE A 352 -12.95 8.04 -1.73
N ARG A 353 -13.88 7.32 -2.38
CA ARG A 353 -13.78 6.99 -3.81
C ARG A 353 -13.89 8.21 -4.71
N SER A 354 -14.64 9.23 -4.30
CA SER A 354 -14.74 10.50 -5.01
C SER A 354 -13.68 11.51 -4.54
N VAL A 355 -13.29 11.45 -3.27
CA VAL A 355 -12.29 12.37 -2.71
C VAL A 355 -10.91 12.18 -3.32
N ARG A 356 -10.44 10.94 -3.44
CA ARG A 356 -9.09 10.66 -4.01
C ARG A 356 -8.89 11.27 -5.39
N PRO A 357 -9.71 10.97 -6.42
CA PRO A 357 -9.52 11.55 -7.75
C PRO A 357 -9.69 13.07 -7.75
N ALA A 358 -10.60 13.63 -6.95
CA ALA A 358 -10.77 15.08 -6.84
C ALA A 358 -9.52 15.76 -6.26
N PHE A 359 -8.97 15.22 -5.17
CA PHE A 359 -7.73 15.70 -4.55
C PHE A 359 -6.54 15.63 -5.52
N HIS A 360 -6.33 14.48 -6.17
CA HIS A 360 -5.24 14.30 -7.13
C HIS A 360 -5.38 15.23 -8.33
N ASN A 361 -6.61 15.43 -8.84
CA ASN A 361 -6.89 16.37 -9.90
C ASN A 361 -6.56 17.83 -9.49
N ALA A 362 -6.96 18.23 -8.28
CA ALA A 362 -6.70 19.56 -7.77
C ALA A 362 -5.19 19.84 -7.60
N LEU A 363 -4.43 18.84 -7.12
CA LEU A 363 -2.96 18.93 -7.06
C LEU A 363 -2.34 19.14 -8.44
N ARG A 364 -2.76 18.32 -9.41
CA ARG A 364 -2.20 18.33 -10.76
C ARG A 364 -2.52 19.61 -11.53
N LYS A 365 -3.71 20.18 -11.36
CA LYS A 365 -4.11 21.46 -11.97
C LYS A 365 -3.31 22.64 -11.44
N ALA A 366 -2.79 22.55 -10.21
CA ALA A 366 -2.02 23.61 -9.59
C ALA A 366 -0.53 23.60 -9.98
N LEU A 367 -0.06 22.60 -10.74
CA LEU A 367 1.31 22.48 -11.23
C LEU A 367 1.50 23.13 -12.57
#